data_8384f714140424191dfba0f85bee63e5
#
_entry.id   8384f714140424191dfba0f85bee63e5
#
_cell.length_a   1.000
_cell.length_b   1.000
_cell.length_c   1.000
_cell.angle_alpha   90.00
_cell.angle_beta   90.00
_cell.angle_gamma   90.00
#
_symmetry.space_group_name_H-M   'P 1'
#
loop_
_entity.id
_entity.type
_entity.pdbx_description
1 polymer ?
#
loop_
_entity_poly.entity_id
_entity_poly.type
_entity_poly.pdbx_seq_one_letter_code
_entity_poly.pdbx_strand_id
1 'polypeptide(L)'
;NIHHAISLAHYFANHWQHAHIACYHANDWRINRFYKEQRLDTLLSRHKDGKKRKTGNETIEQDSEIIELMKHSQQKNVPFVVIATPVEEVGRDHDFDWAVIDASSVQSIVQTAGRVNRHRRETIHEPNIIIPQFNYRHCKNVQQQKPKQPAFIYPGYESYSQDENYPNHDLAKLLPWQNNQLIIDARLRFDKDNCLFAKLDDREIQGFCERYFYDEGDELFSNAQVDSCLMTEQLYQTFTPLRDRQYQALYRINPNSIKEGELAIEKYVNAFNPVFKKQQQEWQDYSGDFTKPILQPAKPQAWLYLSPSQMVEQCEFYDIDIEQGCQISLSLYNDKNEIQWLYDEGFGVVKK
;
A
#
# COMPACT_ATOMS: atom_id res chain seq x y z
N ASN A 1 -1.76 7.09 -0.50
CA ASN A 1 -0.70 7.85 0.16
C ASN A 1 -0.54 7.40 1.61
N ILE A 2 0.68 7.04 2.01
CA ILE A 2 1.01 6.46 3.32
C ILE A 2 0.58 7.40 4.46
N HIS A 3 0.89 8.70 4.35
CA HIS A 3 0.48 9.68 5.36
C HIS A 3 -1.04 9.66 5.62
N HIS A 4 -1.85 9.53 4.58
CA HIS A 4 -3.30 9.48 4.73
C HIS A 4 -3.76 8.17 5.36
N ALA A 5 -3.15 7.05 4.98
CA ALA A 5 -3.47 5.75 5.58
C ALA A 5 -3.23 5.76 7.08
N ILE A 6 -2.06 6.26 7.53
CA ILE A 6 -1.72 6.37 8.95
C ILE A 6 -2.64 7.37 9.66
N SER A 7 -2.91 8.54 9.05
CA SER A 7 -3.83 9.53 9.65
C SER A 7 -5.25 8.98 9.81
N LEU A 8 -5.74 8.22 8.84
CA LEU A 8 -7.04 7.56 8.90
C LEU A 8 -7.05 6.44 9.97
N ALA A 9 -5.95 5.67 10.09
CA ALA A 9 -5.81 4.67 11.13
C ALA A 9 -5.88 5.28 12.53
N HIS A 10 -5.17 6.38 12.75
CA HIS A 10 -5.27 7.13 14.01
C HIS A 10 -6.67 7.68 14.26
N TYR A 11 -7.33 8.20 13.22
CA TYR A 11 -8.69 8.70 13.36
C TYR A 11 -9.64 7.58 13.81
N PHE A 12 -9.64 6.44 13.15
CA PHE A 12 -10.48 5.31 13.53
C PHE A 12 -10.11 4.75 14.90
N ALA A 13 -8.84 4.58 15.21
CA ALA A 13 -8.40 4.10 16.53
C ALA A 13 -8.82 5.03 17.68
N ASN A 14 -8.96 6.33 17.41
CA ASN A 14 -9.42 7.28 18.43
C ASN A 14 -10.94 7.37 18.55
N HIS A 15 -11.70 7.05 17.49
CA HIS A 15 -13.14 7.30 17.44
C HIS A 15 -13.99 6.02 17.36
N TRP A 16 -13.40 4.88 16.99
CA TRP A 16 -14.11 3.62 16.82
C TRP A 16 -13.60 2.56 17.81
N GLN A 17 -14.05 2.68 19.05
CA GLN A 17 -13.55 1.87 20.17
C GLN A 17 -13.77 0.36 20.05
N HIS A 18 -14.70 -0.07 19.18
CA HIS A 18 -15.08 -1.47 19.02
C HIS A 18 -14.50 -2.11 17.75
N ALA A 19 -13.64 -1.40 17.01
CA ALA A 19 -12.97 -1.91 15.82
C ALA A 19 -11.50 -2.16 16.09
N HIS A 20 -10.94 -3.16 15.41
CA HIS A 20 -9.50 -3.38 15.36
C HIS A 20 -8.95 -2.86 14.05
N ILE A 21 -7.91 -2.03 14.14
CA ILE A 21 -7.40 -1.24 13.02
C ILE A 21 -5.96 -1.67 12.71
N ALA A 22 -5.74 -2.18 11.51
CA ALA A 22 -4.41 -2.43 10.96
C ALA A 22 -4.08 -1.41 9.87
N CYS A 23 -2.81 -1.04 9.77
CA CYS A 23 -2.31 -0.20 8.70
C CYS A 23 -1.27 -0.97 7.88
N TYR A 24 -1.49 -1.09 6.54
CA TYR A 24 -0.64 -1.87 5.68
C TYR A 24 -0.10 -1.02 4.51
N HIS A 25 1.22 -0.76 4.55
CA HIS A 25 1.92 0.09 3.58
C HIS A 25 3.43 -0.18 3.56
N ALA A 26 4.15 0.48 2.66
CA ALA A 26 5.58 0.26 2.46
C ALA A 26 6.48 0.88 3.55
N ASN A 27 6.02 1.91 4.29
CA ASN A 27 6.80 2.56 5.34
C ASN A 27 6.64 1.84 6.69
N ASP A 28 7.02 0.59 6.70
CA ASP A 28 7.07 -0.24 7.90
C ASP A 28 8.37 -1.05 7.90
N TRP A 29 8.82 -1.47 9.08
CA TRP A 29 10.00 -2.32 9.20
C TRP A 29 9.81 -3.60 8.43
N ARG A 30 10.84 -4.10 7.77
CA ARG A 30 10.71 -5.26 6.86
C ARG A 30 10.07 -6.46 7.54
N ILE A 31 10.49 -6.80 8.76
CA ILE A 31 9.94 -7.92 9.50
C ILE A 31 8.47 -7.68 9.89
N ASN A 32 8.11 -6.47 10.30
CA ASN A 32 6.73 -6.13 10.64
C ASN A 32 5.83 -6.20 9.42
N ARG A 33 6.30 -5.70 8.27
CA ARG A 33 5.57 -5.83 7.00
C ARG A 33 5.43 -7.29 6.58
N PHE A 34 6.50 -8.09 6.68
CA PHE A 34 6.46 -9.51 6.39
C PHE A 34 5.46 -10.24 7.29
N TYR A 35 5.47 -9.96 8.59
CA TYR A 35 4.49 -10.49 9.54
C TYR A 35 3.05 -10.16 9.14
N LYS A 36 2.75 -8.89 8.82
CA LYS A 36 1.43 -8.47 8.34
C LYS A 36 0.99 -9.25 7.09
N GLU A 37 1.90 -9.40 6.13
CA GLU A 37 1.64 -10.16 4.91
C GLU A 37 1.30 -11.63 5.20
N GLN A 38 2.13 -12.31 5.99
CA GLN A 38 1.89 -13.70 6.36
C GLN A 38 0.58 -13.90 7.12
N ARG A 39 0.26 -12.98 8.02
CA ARG A 39 -0.99 -13.02 8.78
C ARG A 39 -2.21 -12.80 7.89
N LEU A 40 -2.17 -11.80 7.01
CA LEU A 40 -3.26 -11.53 6.07
C LEU A 40 -3.43 -12.67 5.06
N ASP A 41 -2.34 -13.20 4.51
CA ASP A 41 -2.37 -14.38 3.62
C ASP A 41 -3.03 -15.58 4.33
N THR A 42 -2.74 -15.78 5.61
CA THR A 42 -3.33 -16.87 6.40
C THR A 42 -4.82 -16.63 6.69
N LEU A 43 -5.18 -15.45 7.19
CA LEU A 43 -6.54 -15.13 7.61
C LEU A 43 -7.50 -14.98 6.43
N LEU A 44 -7.02 -14.44 5.30
CA LEU A 44 -7.86 -14.11 4.15
C LEU A 44 -7.77 -15.13 3.02
N SER A 45 -7.04 -16.23 3.19
CA SER A 45 -7.09 -17.38 2.28
C SER A 45 -8.33 -18.23 2.58
N ARG A 46 -9.46 -17.84 2.01
CA ARG A 46 -10.78 -18.44 2.25
C ARG A 46 -11.20 -19.40 1.16
N HIS A 47 -10.25 -20.11 0.55
CA HIS A 47 -10.53 -21.08 -0.49
C HIS A 47 -11.29 -22.28 0.05
N LYS A 48 -12.28 -22.72 -0.73
CA LYS A 48 -12.98 -23.98 -0.49
C LYS A 48 -12.16 -25.11 -1.12
N ASP A 49 -11.30 -25.76 -0.35
CA ASP A 49 -10.57 -26.92 -0.84
C ASP A 49 -11.54 -28.04 -1.28
N GLY A 50 -11.26 -28.63 -2.44
CA GLY A 50 -12.18 -29.53 -3.16
C GLY A 50 -12.58 -30.82 -2.44
N LYS A 51 -12.08 -31.11 -1.23
CA LYS A 51 -12.40 -32.31 -0.42
C LYS A 51 -12.92 -32.01 0.99
N LYS A 52 -12.62 -30.87 1.57
CA LYS A 52 -13.24 -30.38 2.81
C LYS A 52 -13.48 -28.90 2.59
N ARG A 53 -14.71 -28.53 2.33
CA ARG A 53 -15.11 -27.13 2.31
C ARG A 53 -14.85 -26.55 3.69
N LYS A 54 -13.71 -25.93 3.89
CA LYS A 54 -13.62 -24.92 4.93
C LYS A 54 -14.62 -23.85 4.51
N THR A 55 -15.60 -23.58 5.36
CA THR A 55 -16.44 -22.40 5.18
C THR A 55 -15.48 -21.25 5.25
N GLY A 56 -15.42 -20.34 4.30
CA GLY A 56 -14.36 -19.34 4.19
C GLY A 56 -13.98 -18.55 5.47
N ASN A 57 -14.65 -18.78 6.60
CA ASN A 57 -14.43 -18.15 7.90
C ASN A 57 -13.66 -19.01 8.90
N GLU A 58 -13.51 -20.30 8.67
CA GLU A 58 -12.93 -21.22 9.67
C GLU A 58 -11.53 -20.79 10.13
N THR A 59 -10.70 -20.23 9.23
CA THR A 59 -9.36 -19.76 9.58
C THR A 59 -9.42 -18.57 10.54
N ILE A 60 -10.33 -17.66 10.33
CA ILE A 60 -10.53 -16.48 11.20
C ILE A 60 -11.11 -16.91 12.54
N GLU A 61 -12.12 -17.78 12.52
CA GLU A 61 -12.81 -18.27 13.72
C GLU A 61 -11.92 -19.12 14.64
N GLN A 62 -10.88 -19.75 14.10
CA GLN A 62 -9.92 -20.58 14.84
C GLN A 62 -8.63 -19.83 15.20
N ASP A 63 -8.47 -18.62 14.75
CA ASP A 63 -7.29 -17.81 15.03
C ASP A 63 -7.27 -17.33 16.48
N SER A 64 -6.20 -17.66 17.20
CA SER A 64 -6.08 -17.37 18.62
C SER A 64 -6.04 -15.88 18.95
N GLU A 65 -5.39 -15.08 18.11
CA GLU A 65 -5.32 -13.62 18.28
C GLU A 65 -6.70 -12.99 18.06
N ILE A 66 -7.40 -13.37 16.99
CA ILE A 66 -8.76 -12.89 16.72
C ILE A 66 -9.72 -13.27 17.85
N ILE A 67 -9.65 -14.52 18.32
CA ILE A 67 -10.48 -14.99 19.43
C ILE A 67 -10.22 -14.17 20.69
N GLU A 68 -8.96 -13.88 21.00
CA GLU A 68 -8.60 -13.10 22.19
C GLU A 68 -9.10 -11.66 22.07
N LEU A 69 -8.91 -11.00 20.94
CA LEU A 69 -9.42 -9.67 20.68
C LEU A 69 -10.96 -9.60 20.78
N MET A 70 -11.64 -10.63 20.30
CA MET A 70 -13.10 -10.70 20.37
C MET A 70 -13.62 -10.95 21.80
N LYS A 71 -12.90 -11.66 22.65
CA LYS A 71 -13.31 -11.91 24.06
C LYS A 71 -13.46 -10.62 24.87
N HIS A 72 -12.66 -9.61 24.55
CA HIS A 72 -12.70 -8.32 25.23
C HIS A 72 -13.78 -7.39 24.69
N SER A 73 -14.45 -7.75 23.58
CA SER A 73 -15.51 -6.98 23.00
C SER A 73 -16.87 -7.37 23.58
N GLN A 74 -17.67 -6.36 23.95
CA GLN A 74 -19.08 -6.56 24.34
C GLN A 74 -20.01 -6.58 23.12
N GLN A 75 -19.46 -6.41 21.92
CA GLN A 75 -20.23 -6.33 20.67
C GLN A 75 -20.35 -7.71 20.02
N LYS A 76 -21.53 -7.98 19.47
CA LYS A 76 -21.78 -9.20 18.69
C LYS A 76 -20.94 -9.25 17.40
N ASN A 77 -20.77 -8.10 16.77
CA ASN A 77 -20.02 -7.92 15.54
C ASN A 77 -18.84 -6.98 15.81
N VAL A 78 -17.63 -7.45 15.60
CA VAL A 78 -16.39 -6.70 15.79
C VAL A 78 -15.73 -6.48 14.43
N PRO A 79 -15.64 -5.24 13.94
CA PRO A 79 -14.95 -4.97 12.69
C PRO A 79 -13.43 -5.09 12.83
N PHE A 80 -12.81 -5.83 11.92
CA PHE A 80 -11.37 -5.85 11.71
C PHE A 80 -11.08 -5.10 10.41
N VAL A 81 -10.46 -3.93 10.51
CA VAL A 81 -10.27 -3.00 9.40
C VAL A 81 -8.81 -2.97 9.00
N VAL A 82 -8.53 -3.20 7.72
CA VAL A 82 -7.20 -3.04 7.15
C VAL A 82 -7.18 -1.79 6.28
N ILE A 83 -6.43 -0.79 6.70
CA ILE A 83 -6.23 0.44 5.92
C ILE A 83 -4.94 0.26 5.12
N ALA A 84 -5.09 0.08 3.82
CA ALA A 84 -3.96 -0.24 2.96
C ALA A 84 -3.69 0.85 1.91
N THR A 85 -2.45 0.94 1.48
CA THR A 85 -2.06 1.62 0.24
C THR A 85 -2.10 0.61 -0.91
N PRO A 86 -1.79 0.99 -2.19
CA PRO A 86 -1.77 0.06 -3.31
C PRO A 86 -0.90 -1.21 -3.17
N VAL A 87 -0.19 -1.39 -2.07
CA VAL A 87 0.48 -2.66 -1.74
C VAL A 87 -0.49 -3.83 -1.64
N GLU A 88 -1.78 -3.56 -1.38
CA GLU A 88 -2.84 -4.57 -1.34
C GLU A 88 -3.41 -4.89 -2.73
N GLU A 89 -3.23 -4.01 -3.71
CA GLU A 89 -3.79 -4.18 -5.05
C GLU A 89 -3.04 -5.24 -5.87
N VAL A 90 -1.74 -5.41 -5.66
CA VAL A 90 -0.88 -6.22 -6.53
C VAL A 90 -0.30 -7.42 -5.79
N GLY A 91 -0.40 -8.60 -6.43
CA GLY A 91 0.25 -9.83 -5.95
C GLY A 91 -0.36 -10.45 -4.70
N ARG A 92 -1.56 -10.03 -4.28
CA ARG A 92 -2.25 -10.55 -3.11
C ARG A 92 -3.43 -11.43 -3.51
N ASP A 93 -3.68 -12.48 -2.74
CA ASP A 93 -4.79 -13.40 -2.93
C ASP A 93 -5.67 -13.41 -1.68
N HIS A 94 -6.18 -12.23 -1.33
CA HIS A 94 -7.00 -12.00 -0.15
C HIS A 94 -8.49 -12.00 -0.48
N ASP A 95 -9.31 -12.38 0.48
CA ASP A 95 -10.77 -12.40 0.41
C ASP A 95 -11.38 -11.61 1.58
N PHE A 96 -11.60 -10.32 1.37
CA PHE A 96 -12.28 -9.45 2.33
C PHE A 96 -13.80 -9.58 2.23
N ASP A 97 -14.51 -9.15 3.27
CA ASP A 97 -15.97 -9.14 3.30
C ASP A 97 -16.53 -7.91 2.59
N TRP A 98 -15.86 -6.76 2.71
CA TRP A 98 -16.24 -5.49 2.12
C TRP A 98 -15.00 -4.59 1.88
N ALA A 99 -15.17 -3.55 1.08
CA ALA A 99 -14.13 -2.55 0.85
C ALA A 99 -14.69 -1.14 0.70
N VAL A 100 -13.87 -0.15 1.10
CA VAL A 100 -14.03 1.26 0.71
C VAL A 100 -12.83 1.61 -0.15
N ILE A 101 -13.07 2.05 -1.38
CA ILE A 101 -12.04 2.28 -2.40
C ILE A 101 -11.87 3.78 -2.66
N ASP A 102 -10.78 4.37 -2.21
CA ASP A 102 -10.37 5.73 -2.58
C ASP A 102 -9.73 5.69 -3.97
N ALA A 103 -10.56 5.78 -5.01
CA ALA A 103 -10.19 5.50 -6.39
C ALA A 103 -9.12 6.47 -6.94
N SER A 104 -8.14 5.93 -7.64
CA SER A 104 -7.13 6.69 -8.40
C SER A 104 -7.22 6.43 -9.92
N SER A 105 -7.70 5.25 -10.31
CA SER A 105 -7.90 4.80 -11.69
C SER A 105 -8.97 3.71 -11.72
N VAL A 106 -9.45 3.34 -12.92
CA VAL A 106 -10.33 2.18 -13.07
C VAL A 106 -9.61 0.90 -12.68
N GLN A 107 -8.31 0.82 -12.99
CA GLN A 107 -7.51 -0.33 -12.58
C GLN A 107 -7.50 -0.52 -11.06
N SER A 108 -7.32 0.56 -10.28
CA SER A 108 -7.33 0.47 -8.81
C SER A 108 -8.69 0.00 -8.28
N ILE A 109 -9.80 0.48 -8.89
CA ILE A 109 -11.15 0.01 -8.53
C ILE A 109 -11.28 -1.49 -8.79
N VAL A 110 -10.95 -1.95 -10.00
CA VAL A 110 -11.11 -3.36 -10.39
C VAL A 110 -10.22 -4.28 -9.54
N GLN A 111 -8.98 -3.88 -9.29
CA GLN A 111 -8.05 -4.69 -8.51
C GLN A 111 -8.48 -4.80 -7.04
N THR A 112 -8.86 -3.70 -6.41
CA THR A 112 -9.31 -3.72 -5.02
C THR A 112 -10.65 -4.42 -4.87
N ALA A 113 -11.62 -4.15 -5.74
CA ALA A 113 -12.90 -4.83 -5.76
C ALA A 113 -12.74 -6.35 -5.93
N GLY A 114 -11.77 -6.77 -6.75
CA GLY A 114 -11.43 -8.17 -6.95
C GLY A 114 -10.86 -8.88 -5.71
N ARG A 115 -10.65 -8.18 -4.58
CA ARG A 115 -10.28 -8.77 -3.28
C ARG A 115 -11.49 -9.01 -2.36
N VAL A 116 -12.68 -8.60 -2.78
CA VAL A 116 -13.89 -8.76 -1.98
C VAL A 116 -14.68 -9.98 -2.46
N ASN A 117 -15.05 -10.87 -1.53
CA ASN A 117 -15.77 -12.13 -1.83
C ASN A 117 -15.10 -12.97 -2.94
N ARG A 118 -13.78 -12.94 -3.00
CA ARG A 118 -12.98 -13.51 -4.09
C ARG A 118 -12.98 -15.04 -4.10
N HIS A 119 -12.77 -15.64 -2.94
CA HIS A 119 -12.64 -17.10 -2.81
C HIS A 119 -13.98 -17.77 -2.54
N ARG A 120 -14.79 -17.16 -1.71
CA ARG A 120 -16.07 -17.70 -1.26
C ARG A 120 -17.10 -17.72 -2.37
N ARG A 121 -17.11 -16.69 -3.23
CA ARG A 121 -18.05 -16.52 -4.34
C ARG A 121 -19.50 -16.64 -3.88
N GLU A 122 -19.78 -16.05 -2.73
CA GLU A 122 -21.13 -16.03 -2.17
C GLU A 122 -22.02 -15.06 -2.96
N THR A 123 -23.31 -15.34 -2.99
CA THR A 123 -24.26 -14.41 -3.59
C THR A 123 -24.33 -13.13 -2.76
N ILE A 124 -24.10 -12.01 -3.39
CA ILE A 124 -24.17 -10.70 -2.76
C ILE A 124 -25.61 -10.21 -2.80
N HIS A 125 -26.19 -9.95 -1.64
CA HIS A 125 -27.55 -9.44 -1.50
C HIS A 125 -27.60 -7.92 -1.28
N GLU A 126 -26.52 -7.37 -0.72
CA GLU A 126 -26.38 -5.93 -0.45
C GLU A 126 -25.02 -5.44 -0.96
N PRO A 127 -24.90 -4.15 -1.36
CA PRO A 127 -23.62 -3.58 -1.77
C PRO A 127 -22.55 -3.74 -0.68
N ASN A 128 -21.44 -4.36 -1.04
CA ASN A 128 -20.31 -4.60 -0.15
C ASN A 128 -19.03 -3.84 -0.58
N ILE A 129 -19.14 -3.01 -1.61
CA ILE A 129 -18.06 -2.12 -2.07
C ILE A 129 -18.61 -0.70 -2.11
N ILE A 130 -17.86 0.21 -1.48
CA ILE A 130 -18.20 1.64 -1.43
C ILE A 130 -17.10 2.39 -2.17
N ILE A 131 -17.50 3.25 -3.11
CA ILE A 131 -16.62 4.18 -3.80
C ILE A 131 -17.07 5.59 -3.43
N PRO A 132 -16.26 6.39 -2.71
CA PRO A 132 -16.58 7.78 -2.44
C PRO A 132 -16.75 8.56 -3.75
N GLN A 133 -17.76 9.44 -3.81
CA GLN A 133 -18.04 10.26 -4.99
C GLN A 133 -16.81 11.12 -5.40
N PHE A 134 -16.08 11.61 -4.41
CA PHE A 134 -14.84 12.35 -4.59
C PHE A 134 -13.73 11.65 -3.82
N ASN A 135 -12.58 11.46 -4.47
CA ASN A 135 -11.44 10.89 -3.76
C ASN A 135 -10.84 11.89 -2.76
N TYR A 136 -10.06 11.38 -1.82
CA TYR A 136 -9.45 12.18 -0.76
C TYR A 136 -8.64 13.35 -1.30
N ARG A 137 -7.88 13.17 -2.39
CA ARG A 137 -7.05 14.21 -2.98
C ARG A 137 -7.89 15.37 -3.51
N HIS A 138 -9.00 15.08 -4.19
CA HIS A 138 -9.92 16.12 -4.64
C HIS A 138 -10.48 16.90 -3.45
N CYS A 139 -10.93 16.22 -2.41
CA CYS A 139 -11.41 16.88 -1.19
C CYS A 139 -10.36 17.82 -0.59
N LYS A 140 -9.10 17.38 -0.53
CA LYS A 140 -7.98 18.20 -0.07
C LYS A 140 -7.73 19.40 -1.00
N ASN A 141 -7.76 19.20 -2.32
CA ASN A 141 -7.59 20.28 -3.29
C ASN A 141 -8.70 21.34 -3.13
N VAL A 142 -9.93 20.93 -2.92
CA VAL A 142 -11.05 21.85 -2.64
C VAL A 142 -10.81 22.65 -1.37
N GLN A 143 -10.40 22.02 -0.27
CA GLN A 143 -10.05 22.70 0.99
C GLN A 143 -8.92 23.71 0.81
N GLN A 144 -7.96 23.42 -0.07
CA GLN A 144 -6.86 24.34 -0.42
C GLN A 144 -7.25 25.40 -1.47
N GLN A 145 -8.52 25.52 -1.83
CA GLN A 145 -9.03 26.42 -2.88
C GLN A 145 -8.42 26.15 -4.27
N LYS A 146 -8.08 24.90 -4.56
CA LYS A 146 -7.50 24.46 -5.83
C LYS A 146 -8.30 23.31 -6.48
N PRO A 147 -9.62 23.42 -6.67
CA PRO A 147 -10.49 22.31 -7.07
C PRO A 147 -10.17 21.74 -8.47
N LYS A 148 -9.47 22.51 -9.30
CA LYS A 148 -9.08 22.09 -10.67
C LYS A 148 -7.76 21.33 -10.73
N GLN A 149 -7.03 21.22 -9.61
CA GLN A 149 -5.79 20.45 -9.63
C GLN A 149 -6.08 18.95 -9.81
N PRO A 150 -5.15 18.22 -10.47
CA PRO A 150 -5.27 16.79 -10.63
C PRO A 150 -5.54 16.07 -9.31
N ALA A 151 -6.51 15.16 -9.32
CA ALA A 151 -6.90 14.39 -8.15
C ALA A 151 -6.64 12.89 -8.32
N PHE A 152 -6.72 12.39 -9.55
CA PHE A 152 -6.45 11.00 -9.91
C PHE A 152 -5.01 10.84 -10.40
N ILE A 153 -4.06 11.40 -9.64
CA ILE A 153 -2.64 11.25 -9.92
C ILE A 153 -2.16 9.90 -9.42
N TYR A 154 -0.97 9.56 -9.81
CA TYR A 154 -0.30 8.30 -9.56
C TYR A 154 -0.72 7.55 -8.25
N PRO A 155 -1.16 6.28 -8.33
CA PRO A 155 -1.15 5.37 -9.48
C PRO A 155 -2.25 5.61 -10.52
N GLY A 156 -2.99 6.71 -10.45
CA GLY A 156 -3.83 7.19 -11.54
C GLY A 156 -3.01 7.94 -12.58
N TYR A 157 -3.69 8.46 -13.60
CA TYR A 157 -3.05 8.95 -14.83
C TYR A 157 -3.18 10.46 -15.05
N GLU A 158 -3.76 11.19 -14.11
CA GLU A 158 -3.71 12.65 -14.17
C GLU A 158 -2.32 13.18 -13.78
N SER A 159 -1.90 14.27 -14.42
CA SER A 159 -0.62 14.91 -14.16
C SER A 159 -0.76 16.44 -14.13
N TYR A 160 0.09 17.10 -13.36
CA TYR A 160 0.20 18.56 -13.33
C TYR A 160 0.73 19.15 -14.65
N SER A 161 1.38 18.36 -15.48
CA SER A 161 1.99 18.74 -16.74
C SER A 161 1.17 18.34 -17.97
N GLN A 162 0.04 17.66 -17.80
CA GLN A 162 -0.79 17.19 -18.91
C GLN A 162 -1.97 18.11 -19.15
N ASP A 163 -2.17 18.50 -20.40
CA ASP A 163 -3.33 19.30 -20.82
C ASP A 163 -4.65 18.49 -20.80
N GLU A 164 -4.56 17.16 -20.78
CA GLU A 164 -5.68 16.25 -20.85
C GLU A 164 -5.92 15.51 -19.51
N ASN A 165 -6.44 16.22 -18.54
CA ASN A 165 -6.97 15.64 -17.32
C ASN A 165 -8.49 15.43 -17.42
N TYR A 166 -9.09 14.74 -16.44
CA TYR A 166 -10.54 14.60 -16.43
C TYR A 166 -11.23 15.97 -16.30
N PRO A 167 -12.37 16.16 -16.99
CA PRO A 167 -13.10 17.43 -16.97
C PRO A 167 -13.66 17.78 -15.59
N ASN A 168 -13.84 16.77 -14.74
CA ASN A 168 -14.24 16.90 -13.34
C ASN A 168 -13.77 15.66 -12.56
N HIS A 169 -13.82 15.74 -11.24
CA HIS A 169 -13.40 14.64 -10.35
C HIS A 169 -14.58 13.94 -9.67
N ASP A 170 -15.78 14.05 -10.23
CA ASP A 170 -17.00 13.45 -9.72
C ASP A 170 -17.18 12.02 -10.27
N LEU A 171 -16.87 11.00 -9.46
CA LEU A 171 -16.98 9.59 -9.85
C LEU A 171 -18.42 9.16 -10.16
N ALA A 172 -19.43 9.88 -9.65
CA ALA A 172 -20.81 9.65 -10.04
C ALA A 172 -21.09 9.98 -11.51
N LYS A 173 -20.23 10.83 -12.15
CA LYS A 173 -20.33 11.19 -13.57
C LYS A 173 -19.28 10.47 -14.42
N LEU A 174 -18.17 10.07 -13.84
CA LEU A 174 -17.08 9.43 -14.56
C LEU A 174 -17.27 7.91 -14.73
N LEU A 175 -18.00 7.28 -13.82
CA LEU A 175 -18.28 5.84 -13.85
C LEU A 175 -19.68 5.54 -14.43
N PRO A 176 -19.88 4.40 -15.10
CA PRO A 176 -21.13 4.07 -15.79
C PRO A 176 -22.18 3.50 -14.82
N TRP A 177 -22.68 4.31 -13.90
CA TRP A 177 -23.72 3.93 -12.97
C TRP A 177 -25.06 3.63 -13.67
N GLN A 178 -25.69 2.54 -13.31
CA GLN A 178 -27.01 2.15 -13.80
C GLN A 178 -27.92 1.91 -12.59
N ASN A 179 -29.00 2.68 -12.47
CA ASN A 179 -29.96 2.57 -11.35
C ASN A 179 -29.29 2.58 -9.96
N ASN A 180 -28.32 3.46 -9.76
CA ASN A 180 -27.49 3.56 -8.55
C ASN A 180 -26.65 2.30 -8.23
N GLN A 181 -26.42 1.45 -9.22
CA GLN A 181 -25.55 0.30 -9.10
C GLN A 181 -24.39 0.41 -10.12
N LEU A 182 -23.24 -0.07 -9.74
CA LEU A 182 -22.06 -0.19 -10.60
C LEU A 182 -21.61 -1.65 -10.60
N ILE A 183 -21.54 -2.25 -11.76
CA ILE A 183 -20.93 -3.57 -11.92
C ILE A 183 -19.43 -3.37 -12.11
N ILE A 184 -18.65 -3.92 -11.19
CA ILE A 184 -17.19 -3.81 -11.22
C ILE A 184 -16.63 -5.15 -11.69
N ASP A 185 -16.16 -5.18 -12.94
CA ASP A 185 -15.39 -6.29 -13.50
C ASP A 185 -14.30 -5.77 -14.43
N ALA A 186 -13.50 -6.69 -15.00
CA ALA A 186 -12.37 -6.31 -15.86
C ALA A 186 -12.77 -5.50 -17.09
N ARG A 187 -14.00 -5.65 -17.59
CA ARG A 187 -14.51 -4.94 -18.78
C ARG A 187 -14.59 -3.43 -18.54
N LEU A 188 -14.84 -3.00 -17.31
CA LEU A 188 -14.91 -1.60 -16.95
C LEU A 188 -13.66 -0.82 -17.39
N ARG A 189 -12.50 -1.47 -17.38
CA ARG A 189 -11.22 -0.86 -17.77
C ARG A 189 -11.12 -0.58 -19.27
N PHE A 190 -11.81 -1.35 -20.08
CA PHE A 190 -11.73 -1.29 -21.54
C PHE A 190 -12.95 -0.58 -22.17
N ASP A 191 -13.95 -0.23 -21.38
CA ASP A 191 -15.21 0.38 -21.84
C ASP A 191 -15.09 1.92 -21.83
N LYS A 192 -14.14 2.45 -22.60
CA LYS A 192 -13.90 3.91 -22.69
C LYS A 192 -15.07 4.70 -23.24
N ASP A 193 -15.97 4.06 -23.98
CA ASP A 193 -17.11 4.72 -24.60
C ASP A 193 -18.22 5.00 -23.59
N ASN A 194 -18.42 4.12 -22.61
CA ASN A 194 -19.42 4.27 -21.54
C ASN A 194 -18.79 4.67 -20.19
N CYS A 195 -17.50 4.44 -19.97
CA CYS A 195 -16.80 4.76 -18.76
C CYS A 195 -15.80 5.90 -18.99
N LEU A 196 -16.16 7.13 -18.68
CA LEU A 196 -15.26 8.28 -18.83
C LEU A 196 -14.00 8.13 -18.00
N PHE A 197 -14.09 7.44 -16.86
CA PHE A 197 -12.93 7.18 -15.99
C PHE A 197 -11.92 6.21 -16.63
N ALA A 198 -12.31 5.42 -17.64
CA ALA A 198 -11.40 4.54 -18.36
C ALA A 198 -10.59 5.23 -19.46
N LYS A 199 -10.89 6.47 -19.82
CA LYS A 199 -10.21 7.17 -20.94
C LYS A 199 -8.72 7.33 -20.76
N LEU A 200 -8.27 7.68 -19.55
CA LEU A 200 -6.84 7.86 -19.28
C LEU A 200 -6.13 6.52 -19.16
N ASP A 201 -6.79 5.50 -18.60
CA ASP A 201 -6.29 4.11 -18.59
C ASP A 201 -6.06 3.62 -20.04
N ASP A 202 -7.04 3.83 -20.91
CA ASP A 202 -6.97 3.44 -22.34
C ASP A 202 -5.86 4.21 -23.07
N ARG A 203 -5.74 5.50 -22.86
CA ARG A 203 -4.67 6.30 -23.45
C ARG A 203 -3.27 5.78 -23.07
N GLU A 204 -3.05 5.43 -21.81
CA GLU A 204 -1.77 4.85 -21.38
C GLU A 204 -1.51 3.49 -22.04
N ILE A 205 -2.55 2.67 -22.17
CA ILE A 205 -2.44 1.38 -22.89
C ILE A 205 -2.11 1.61 -24.35
N GLN A 206 -2.81 2.55 -25.02
CA GLN A 206 -2.54 2.89 -26.42
C GLN A 206 -1.12 3.44 -26.61
N GLY A 207 -0.70 4.39 -25.80
CA GLY A 207 0.66 4.92 -25.84
C GLY A 207 1.74 3.86 -25.59
N PHE A 208 1.43 2.87 -24.76
CA PHE A 208 2.31 1.71 -24.59
C PHE A 208 2.33 0.84 -25.86
N CYS A 209 1.15 0.54 -26.42
CA CYS A 209 1.05 -0.24 -27.66
C CYS A 209 1.75 0.45 -28.82
N GLU A 210 1.52 1.74 -29.02
CA GLU A 210 2.17 2.53 -30.07
C GLU A 210 3.69 2.51 -29.94
N ARG A 211 4.20 2.67 -28.73
CA ARG A 211 5.64 2.68 -28.47
C ARG A 211 6.32 1.34 -28.69
N TYR A 212 5.63 0.23 -28.41
CA TYR A 212 6.26 -1.09 -28.38
C TYR A 212 5.77 -2.06 -29.46
N PHE A 213 4.61 -1.81 -30.10
CA PHE A 213 3.98 -2.76 -31.00
C PHE A 213 3.59 -2.18 -32.37
N TYR A 214 3.51 -0.84 -32.51
CA TYR A 214 3.02 -0.21 -33.75
C TYR A 214 4.04 0.69 -34.44
N ASP A 215 5.31 0.56 -34.16
CA ASP A 215 6.31 1.27 -34.96
C ASP A 215 6.32 0.68 -36.40
N GLU A 216 6.31 1.57 -37.41
CA GLU A 216 6.08 1.23 -38.82
C GLU A 216 7.15 0.31 -39.47
N GLY A 217 8.09 -0.12 -38.72
CA GLY A 217 9.02 -1.17 -39.10
C GLY A 217 8.87 -2.32 -38.13
N ASP A 218 8.55 -3.48 -38.61
CA ASP A 218 8.73 -4.78 -37.93
C ASP A 218 10.09 -4.92 -37.20
N GLU A 219 10.83 -3.85 -37.10
CA GLU A 219 12.19 -3.79 -36.59
C GLU A 219 12.30 -3.98 -35.08
N LEU A 220 11.30 -3.60 -34.29
CA LEU A 220 11.39 -3.81 -32.84
C LEU A 220 11.38 -5.30 -32.48
N PHE A 221 10.66 -6.10 -33.24
CA PHE A 221 10.67 -7.56 -33.09
C PHE A 221 11.66 -8.24 -34.02
N SER A 222 12.04 -7.66 -35.17
CA SER A 222 13.03 -8.22 -36.08
C SER A 222 14.47 -7.94 -35.61
N ASN A 223 14.74 -6.83 -35.00
CA ASN A 223 15.95 -6.56 -34.26
C ASN A 223 15.92 -7.14 -32.82
N ALA A 224 14.93 -7.90 -32.49
CA ALA A 224 14.79 -8.62 -31.24
C ALA A 224 15.89 -9.65 -30.98
N GLN A 225 16.81 -9.84 -31.90
CA GLN A 225 18.13 -10.41 -31.56
C GLN A 225 18.88 -9.57 -30.53
N VAL A 226 18.58 -8.27 -30.51
CA VAL A 226 19.24 -7.40 -29.54
C VAL A 226 18.63 -7.63 -28.19
N ASP A 227 17.32 -7.94 -28.08
CA ASP A 227 16.74 -7.69 -26.80
C ASP A 227 15.57 -8.59 -26.45
N SER A 228 15.90 -9.85 -26.24
CA SER A 228 15.20 -10.64 -25.25
C SER A 228 15.09 -9.89 -23.90
N CYS A 229 15.84 -8.82 -23.74
CA CYS A 229 15.77 -7.88 -22.62
C CYS A 229 14.69 -6.82 -22.75
N LEU A 230 14.12 -6.56 -23.92
CA LEU A 230 13.13 -5.50 -24.13
C LEU A 230 11.81 -5.75 -23.38
N MET A 231 11.49 -7.01 -23.14
CA MET A 231 10.36 -7.41 -22.31
C MET A 231 10.74 -7.60 -20.84
N THR A 232 11.98 -7.25 -20.47
CA THR A 232 12.43 -7.38 -19.09
C THR A 232 11.92 -6.22 -18.22
N GLU A 233 11.75 -6.51 -16.95
CA GLU A 233 11.40 -5.56 -15.91
C GLU A 233 12.24 -4.27 -15.97
N GLN A 234 13.52 -4.39 -16.32
CA GLN A 234 14.43 -3.25 -16.38
C GLN A 234 14.06 -2.21 -17.44
N LEU A 235 13.68 -2.64 -18.64
CA LEU A 235 13.26 -1.72 -19.70
C LEU A 235 11.91 -1.10 -19.40
N TYR A 236 10.96 -1.91 -18.97
CA TYR A 236 9.65 -1.46 -18.52
C TYR A 236 9.77 -0.41 -17.42
N GLN A 237 10.61 -0.64 -16.41
CA GLN A 237 10.86 0.30 -15.33
C GLN A 237 11.61 1.55 -15.78
N THR A 238 12.36 1.49 -16.87
CA THR A 238 13.11 2.65 -17.38
C THR A 238 12.22 3.61 -18.14
N PHE A 239 11.32 3.11 -18.97
CA PHE A 239 10.48 3.92 -19.86
C PHE A 239 9.08 4.19 -19.32
N THR A 240 8.54 3.28 -18.52
CA THR A 240 7.25 3.41 -17.86
C THR A 240 7.36 3.01 -16.39
N PRO A 241 8.13 3.77 -15.60
CA PRO A 241 8.30 3.40 -14.20
C PRO A 241 6.94 3.41 -13.50
N LEU A 242 6.60 2.30 -12.85
CA LEU A 242 5.40 2.20 -12.02
C LEU A 242 5.42 3.20 -10.85
N ARG A 243 6.56 3.78 -10.56
CA ARG A 243 6.75 4.85 -9.56
C ARG A 243 7.92 5.73 -9.98
N ASP A 244 7.79 7.03 -9.76
CA ASP A 244 8.92 7.93 -9.83
C ASP A 244 10.06 7.42 -8.94
N ARG A 245 11.27 7.39 -9.47
CA ARG A 245 12.47 7.06 -8.69
C ARG A 245 12.69 8.16 -7.67
N GLN A 246 12.28 7.92 -6.45
CA GLN A 246 12.55 8.82 -5.34
C GLN A 246 13.85 8.41 -4.65
N TYR A 247 14.62 9.39 -4.23
CA TYR A 247 15.75 9.14 -3.34
C TYR A 247 15.22 8.49 -2.07
N GLN A 248 15.81 7.35 -1.72
CA GLN A 248 15.46 6.60 -0.50
C GLN A 248 16.65 6.60 0.43
N ALA A 249 16.39 6.84 1.70
CA ALA A 249 17.34 6.58 2.77
C ALA A 249 17.00 5.25 3.43
N LEU A 250 18.02 4.46 3.70
CA LEU A 250 17.90 3.21 4.41
C LEU A 250 18.20 3.45 5.89
N TYR A 251 17.26 3.07 6.75
CA TYR A 251 17.37 3.11 8.20
C TYR A 251 17.23 1.71 8.78
N ARG A 252 17.76 1.50 9.98
CA ARG A 252 17.50 0.33 10.79
C ARG A 252 17.31 0.67 12.26
N ILE A 253 16.57 -0.16 12.98
CA ILE A 253 16.63 -0.19 14.42
C ILE A 253 17.90 -0.93 14.82
N ASN A 254 18.71 -0.35 15.70
CA ASN A 254 19.88 -1.03 16.23
C ASN A 254 19.43 -2.24 17.09
N PRO A 255 19.78 -3.48 16.72
CA PRO A 255 19.29 -4.66 17.45
C PRO A 255 19.77 -4.72 18.90
N ASN A 256 20.92 -4.12 19.22
CA ASN A 256 21.44 -4.10 20.58
C ASN A 256 20.64 -3.16 21.46
N SER A 257 20.17 -2.01 20.92
CA SER A 257 19.35 -1.07 21.69
C SER A 257 18.00 -1.68 22.09
N ILE A 258 17.43 -2.55 21.28
CA ILE A 258 16.19 -3.26 21.60
C ILE A 258 16.39 -4.14 22.85
N LYS A 259 17.52 -4.86 22.93
CA LYS A 259 17.85 -5.73 24.06
C LYS A 259 18.08 -4.95 25.35
N GLU A 260 18.51 -3.70 25.25
CA GLU A 260 18.72 -2.80 26.37
C GLU A 260 17.44 -2.04 26.78
N GLY A 261 16.33 -2.25 26.07
CA GLY A 261 15.04 -1.59 26.31
C GLY A 261 14.99 -0.16 25.78
N GLU A 262 15.96 0.22 24.96
CA GLU A 262 16.02 1.50 24.27
C GLU A 262 15.73 1.30 22.78
N LEU A 263 15.43 2.38 22.06
CA LEU A 263 15.25 2.35 20.62
C LEU A 263 16.18 3.36 19.97
N ALA A 264 17.27 2.88 19.40
CA ALA A 264 18.19 3.68 18.60
C ALA A 264 18.02 3.36 17.12
N ILE A 265 18.02 4.41 16.30
CA ILE A 265 17.85 4.28 14.83
C ILE A 265 19.12 4.74 14.15
N GLU A 266 19.60 3.93 13.24
CA GLU A 266 20.78 4.17 12.44
C GLU A 266 20.40 4.36 10.98
N LYS A 267 21.17 5.17 10.26
CA LYS A 267 21.04 5.41 8.83
C LYS A 267 22.26 4.91 8.08
N TYR A 268 22.06 4.32 6.93
CA TYR A 268 23.15 3.89 6.07
C TYR A 268 23.67 5.07 5.26
N VAL A 269 24.92 5.43 5.47
CA VAL A 269 25.53 6.64 4.92
C VAL A 269 26.88 6.33 4.25
N ASN A 270 27.28 7.20 3.33
CA ASN A 270 28.65 7.18 2.80
C ASN A 270 29.55 8.03 3.71
N ALA A 271 30.36 7.39 4.52
CA ALA A 271 31.34 8.06 5.38
C ALA A 271 32.74 8.00 4.76
N PHE A 272 33.51 9.06 4.95
CA PHE A 272 34.91 9.08 4.52
C PHE A 272 35.77 8.30 5.53
N ASN A 273 36.40 7.21 5.08
CA ASN A 273 37.33 6.48 5.90
C ASN A 273 38.75 7.05 5.73
N PRO A 274 39.33 7.71 6.76
CA PRO A 274 40.61 8.37 6.67
C PRO A 274 41.78 7.38 6.53
N VAL A 275 41.63 6.14 6.99
CA VAL A 275 42.66 5.11 6.93
C VAL A 275 42.85 4.64 5.49
N PHE A 276 41.74 4.39 4.79
CA PHE A 276 41.76 3.92 3.39
C PHE A 276 41.66 5.04 2.37
N LYS A 277 41.50 6.31 2.80
CA LYS A 277 41.25 7.48 1.94
C LYS A 277 40.15 7.24 0.90
N LYS A 278 39.11 6.49 1.30
CA LYS A 278 37.96 6.13 0.45
C LYS A 278 36.66 6.45 1.20
N GLN A 279 35.61 6.71 0.44
CA GLN A 279 34.27 6.69 0.99
C GLN A 279 33.88 5.24 1.28
N GLN A 280 33.44 4.98 2.48
CA GLN A 280 32.96 3.69 2.95
C GLN A 280 31.52 3.84 3.41
N GLN A 281 30.70 2.87 3.07
CA GLN A 281 29.31 2.84 3.55
C GLN A 281 29.29 2.25 4.97
N GLU A 282 28.61 2.93 5.87
CA GLU A 282 28.47 2.49 7.26
C GLU A 282 27.15 2.94 7.89
N TRP A 283 26.78 2.29 8.96
CA TRP A 283 25.64 2.67 9.79
C TRP A 283 26.09 3.72 10.81
N GLN A 284 25.33 4.81 10.88
CA GLN A 284 25.55 5.89 11.86
C GLN A 284 24.26 6.17 12.62
N ASP A 285 24.38 6.61 13.88
CA ASP A 285 23.23 7.03 14.68
C ASP A 285 22.53 8.24 14.04
N TYR A 286 21.26 8.06 13.74
CA TYR A 286 20.36 9.06 13.17
C TYR A 286 19.03 9.14 13.95
N SER A 287 19.07 8.79 15.23
CA SER A 287 17.90 8.91 16.11
C SER A 287 17.33 10.32 16.16
N GLY A 288 18.14 11.34 15.82
CA GLY A 288 17.70 12.73 15.68
C GLY A 288 16.75 13.00 14.51
N ASP A 289 16.74 12.14 13.47
CA ASP A 289 15.80 12.23 12.33
C ASP A 289 14.37 11.83 12.75
N PHE A 290 14.20 11.30 13.95
CA PHE A 290 12.92 10.83 14.47
C PHE A 290 12.44 11.72 15.61
N THR A 291 11.13 11.94 15.66
CA THR A 291 10.49 12.68 16.75
C THR A 291 10.69 11.98 18.08
N LYS A 292 11.05 12.69 19.12
CA LYS A 292 11.18 12.13 20.47
C LYS A 292 9.86 12.19 21.25
N PRO A 293 9.47 11.14 21.99
CA PRO A 293 10.15 9.84 22.01
C PRO A 293 10.13 9.18 20.63
N ILE A 294 11.16 8.40 20.28
CA ILE A 294 11.33 7.79 18.96
C ILE A 294 10.16 6.85 18.65
N LEU A 295 9.66 6.16 19.65
CA LEU A 295 8.54 5.21 19.55
C LEU A 295 7.31 5.80 20.21
N GLN A 296 6.20 5.82 19.46
CA GLN A 296 4.87 6.00 20.03
C GLN A 296 4.22 4.62 20.22
N PRO A 297 3.78 4.29 21.45
CA PRO A 297 3.10 3.03 21.71
C PRO A 297 1.85 2.88 20.85
N ALA A 298 1.59 1.66 20.45
CA ALA A 298 0.38 1.33 19.68
C ALA A 298 -0.89 1.69 20.45
N LYS A 299 -1.93 2.10 19.70
CA LYS A 299 -3.27 2.32 20.25
C LYS A 299 -3.91 0.99 20.65
N PRO A 300 -4.81 0.97 21.66
CA PRO A 300 -5.50 -0.26 22.06
C PRO A 300 -6.26 -0.96 20.91
N GLN A 301 -6.69 -0.20 19.91
CA GLN A 301 -7.40 -0.71 18.73
C GLN A 301 -6.45 -1.20 17.64
N ALA A 302 -5.14 -0.94 17.74
CA ALA A 302 -4.17 -1.42 16.75
C ALA A 302 -4.04 -2.94 16.83
N TRP A 303 -3.97 -3.59 15.67
CA TRP A 303 -3.70 -5.00 15.53
C TRP A 303 -2.81 -5.26 14.31
N LEU A 304 -2.32 -6.47 14.11
CA LEU A 304 -1.36 -6.80 13.06
C LEU A 304 -0.10 -5.90 13.11
N TYR A 305 0.52 -5.84 14.26
CA TYR A 305 1.80 -5.17 14.43
C TYR A 305 2.71 -5.97 15.36
N LEU A 306 3.98 -5.69 15.32
CA LEU A 306 4.98 -6.23 16.21
C LEU A 306 5.61 -5.11 17.03
N SER A 307 5.72 -5.31 18.33
CA SER A 307 6.59 -4.49 19.16
C SER A 307 8.07 -4.71 18.79
N PRO A 308 8.98 -3.80 19.12
CA PRO A 308 10.40 -4.00 18.81
C PRO A 308 10.97 -5.32 19.34
N SER A 309 10.57 -5.78 20.52
CA SER A 309 10.97 -7.09 21.06
C SER A 309 10.41 -8.26 20.21
N GLN A 310 9.14 -8.18 19.86
CA GLN A 310 8.52 -9.19 18.99
C GLN A 310 9.13 -9.22 17.58
N MET A 311 9.64 -8.08 17.07
CA MET A 311 10.36 -8.07 15.79
C MET A 311 11.61 -8.96 15.84
N VAL A 312 12.35 -8.93 16.95
CA VAL A 312 13.52 -9.80 17.14
C VAL A 312 13.10 -11.26 17.20
N GLU A 313 12.09 -11.58 18.02
CA GLU A 313 11.54 -12.94 18.11
C GLU A 313 11.06 -13.49 16.77
N GLN A 314 10.42 -12.65 15.95
CA GLN A 314 9.96 -13.06 14.61
C GLN A 314 11.12 -13.24 13.63
N CYS A 315 12.17 -12.42 13.71
CA CYS A 315 13.37 -12.64 12.92
C CYS A 315 14.01 -14.01 13.26
N GLU A 316 14.12 -14.34 14.53
CA GLU A 316 14.64 -15.63 14.99
C GLU A 316 13.74 -16.80 14.53
N PHE A 317 12.43 -16.66 14.66
CA PHE A 317 11.47 -17.68 14.24
C PHE A 317 11.52 -18.01 12.75
N TYR A 318 11.72 -17.00 11.90
CA TYR A 318 11.77 -17.16 10.44
C TYR A 318 13.19 -17.33 9.89
N ASP A 319 14.21 -17.42 10.74
CA ASP A 319 15.63 -17.45 10.34
C ASP A 319 16.02 -16.27 9.44
N ILE A 320 15.50 -15.09 9.76
CA ILE A 320 15.79 -13.83 9.09
C ILE A 320 16.86 -13.11 9.89
N ASP A 321 17.90 -12.64 9.21
CA ASP A 321 18.90 -11.77 9.82
C ASP A 321 18.25 -10.55 10.48
N ILE A 322 18.49 -10.35 11.79
CA ILE A 322 17.85 -9.30 12.57
C ILE A 322 18.16 -7.92 12.01
N GLU A 323 19.41 -7.69 11.56
CA GLU A 323 19.80 -6.43 10.97
C GLU A 323 19.04 -6.13 9.70
N GLN A 324 18.72 -7.15 8.90
CA GLN A 324 17.90 -7.00 7.68
C GLN A 324 16.42 -6.88 7.99
N GLY A 325 15.91 -7.65 8.94
CA GLY A 325 14.51 -7.62 9.36
C GLY A 325 14.11 -6.26 9.94
N CYS A 326 14.98 -5.64 10.70
CA CYS A 326 14.76 -4.34 11.33
C CYS A 326 15.11 -3.13 10.43
N GLN A 327 15.17 -3.31 9.11
CA GLN A 327 15.42 -2.23 8.14
C GLN A 327 14.13 -1.65 7.57
N ILE A 328 14.21 -0.37 7.17
CA ILE A 328 13.17 0.36 6.43
C ILE A 328 13.81 1.29 5.41
N SER A 329 13.20 1.39 4.22
CA SER A 329 13.58 2.37 3.21
C SER A 329 12.54 3.50 3.19
N LEU A 330 12.96 4.73 3.50
CA LEU A 330 12.10 5.90 3.55
C LEU A 330 12.41 6.84 2.39
N SER A 331 11.37 7.29 1.68
CA SER A 331 11.52 8.21 0.55
C SER A 331 11.85 9.61 1.02
N LEU A 332 13.00 10.13 0.59
CA LEU A 332 13.38 11.51 0.80
C LEU A 332 12.80 12.35 -0.35
N TYR A 333 11.75 13.12 -0.08
CA TYR A 333 11.32 14.15 -1.02
C TYR A 333 12.42 15.22 -1.15
N ASN A 334 12.45 15.93 -2.30
CA ASN A 334 13.38 17.03 -2.61
C ASN A 334 13.30 18.23 -1.64
N ASP A 335 12.85 18.03 -0.44
CA ASP A 335 12.82 19.06 0.58
C ASP A 335 14.23 19.29 1.12
N LYS A 336 14.72 20.52 0.94
CA LYS A 336 15.98 21.01 1.52
C LYS A 336 15.92 21.12 3.05
N ASN A 337 14.79 20.79 3.67
CA ASN A 337 14.56 20.86 5.11
C ASN A 337 14.85 19.52 5.75
N GLU A 338 15.35 19.54 6.97
CA GLU A 338 15.52 18.37 7.80
C GLU A 338 14.18 17.64 7.93
N ILE A 339 14.12 16.40 7.46
CA ILE A 339 12.92 15.56 7.51
C ILE A 339 12.84 14.97 8.91
N GLN A 340 11.72 15.20 9.58
CA GLN A 340 11.41 14.55 10.85
C GLN A 340 10.42 13.40 10.60
N TRP A 341 10.72 12.24 11.15
CA TRP A 341 9.89 11.06 11.10
C TRP A 341 9.16 10.83 12.43
N LEU A 342 7.98 10.29 12.36
CA LEU A 342 7.21 9.77 13.47
C LEU A 342 7.10 8.25 13.31
N TYR A 343 7.57 7.51 14.30
CA TYR A 343 7.37 6.06 14.36
C TYR A 343 6.26 5.73 15.34
N ASP A 344 5.17 5.16 14.83
CA ASP A 344 4.06 4.59 15.59
C ASP A 344 4.14 3.06 15.52
N GLU A 345 4.16 2.40 16.67
CA GLU A 345 4.32 0.96 16.79
C GLU A 345 3.21 0.19 16.04
N GLY A 346 1.96 0.65 16.14
CA GLY A 346 0.82 0.02 15.50
C GLY A 346 0.70 0.29 14.01
N PHE A 347 1.13 1.49 13.57
CA PHE A 347 0.79 2.00 12.24
C PHE A 347 1.98 2.33 11.34
N GLY A 348 3.23 2.20 11.85
CA GLY A 348 4.45 2.35 11.05
C GLY A 348 5.05 3.76 11.06
N VAL A 349 5.85 4.10 10.03
CA VAL A 349 6.64 5.34 9.98
C VAL A 349 6.03 6.34 9.00
N VAL A 350 5.85 7.57 9.47
CA VAL A 350 5.29 8.67 8.67
C VAL A 350 6.14 9.93 8.79
N LYS A 351 6.18 10.74 7.74
CA LYS A 351 6.76 12.08 7.77
C LYS A 351 5.89 12.99 8.64
N LYS A 352 6.52 13.73 9.54
CA LYS A 352 5.84 14.69 10.40
C LYS A 352 5.49 15.99 9.67
#